data_268abcc899495bbbd9b86165fa03baee
#
_entry.id   268abcc899495bbbd9b86165fa03baee
#
_cell.length_a   1.000
_cell.length_b   1.000
_cell.length_c   1.000
_cell.angle_alpha   90.00
_cell.angle_beta   90.00
_cell.angle_gamma   90.00
#
_symmetry.space_group_name_H-M   'P 1'
#
loop_
_entity.id
_entity.type
_entity.pdbx_description
1 polymer ?
#
loop_
_entity_poly.entity_id
_entity_poly.type
_entity_poly.pdbx_seq_one_letter_code
_entity_poly.pdbx_strand_id
1 'polypeptide(L)'
;MTDSSVGIGCETALMLARNGYYTYAGTKNLSQARDLSHISKEEKLPLRIIKLNINSTFSVGFAVKKILKEQQNKIDLLVNNMGYVLLGCFEDVSINEMRDQFETNFYGTVRTVRSVLPFMRKHKSGKIINVSSIAGRIGFPVSSAFVSSQFAIEGLSESMRIELEPFGIHVSIIEPGMVRATNFMHSMVIANKAKKPSSPYSNITRKLTKNIEQMIGMGISPREVAYTVLKAAKSDYPLPRYIVGDDAAMIMENRKSMTDTEFDKFVKNTILNV
;
A
#
# COMPACT_ATOMS: atom_id res chain seq x y z
N MET A 1 -4.18 -11.62 0.97
CA MET A 1 -3.63 -10.25 0.85
C MET A 1 -2.23 -10.27 0.28
N THR A 2 -1.77 -9.15 -0.26
CA THR A 2 -0.43 -9.05 -0.86
C THR A 2 0.58 -8.47 0.13
N ASP A 3 1.88 -8.84 -0.02
CA ASP A 3 3.02 -8.40 0.79
C ASP A 3 2.79 -8.43 2.30
N SER A 4 2.69 -9.65 2.80
CA SER A 4 2.35 -9.89 4.21
C SER A 4 3.55 -10.30 5.05
N SER A 5 4.77 -10.13 4.55
CA SER A 5 5.96 -10.61 5.27
C SER A 5 6.33 -9.75 6.47
N VAL A 6 6.10 -8.43 6.41
CA VAL A 6 6.51 -7.46 7.42
C VAL A 6 5.54 -6.26 7.48
N GLY A 7 5.70 -5.40 8.49
CA GLY A 7 5.02 -4.11 8.61
C GLY A 7 3.49 -4.19 8.54
N ILE A 8 2.87 -3.28 7.79
CA ILE A 8 1.41 -3.20 7.64
C ILE A 8 0.82 -4.54 7.17
N GLY A 9 1.48 -5.20 6.22
CA GLY A 9 1.00 -6.46 5.67
C GLY A 9 0.98 -7.60 6.69
N CYS A 10 2.03 -7.73 7.51
CA CYS A 10 2.11 -8.74 8.57
C CYS A 10 1.03 -8.49 9.63
N GLU A 11 0.95 -7.27 10.16
CA GLU A 11 -0.06 -6.89 11.16
C GLU A 11 -1.49 -7.08 10.64
N THR A 12 -1.73 -6.73 9.38
CA THR A 12 -3.05 -6.91 8.76
C THR A 12 -3.40 -8.39 8.62
N ALA A 13 -2.46 -9.23 8.18
CA ALA A 13 -2.69 -10.66 8.03
C ALA A 13 -3.02 -11.32 9.38
N LEU A 14 -2.27 -10.99 10.43
CA LEU A 14 -2.52 -11.47 11.80
C LEU A 14 -3.87 -10.96 12.32
N MET A 15 -4.15 -9.68 12.14
CA MET A 15 -5.39 -9.07 12.64
C MET A 15 -6.62 -9.66 11.97
N LEU A 16 -6.60 -9.87 10.66
CA LEU A 16 -7.69 -10.53 9.93
C LEU A 16 -7.87 -11.97 10.43
N ALA A 17 -6.79 -12.73 10.56
CA ALA A 17 -6.85 -14.12 11.02
C ALA A 17 -7.37 -14.25 12.47
N ARG A 18 -6.93 -13.38 13.38
CA ARG A 18 -7.42 -13.30 14.78
C ARG A 18 -8.91 -12.94 14.87
N ASN A 19 -9.44 -12.32 13.81
CA ASN A 19 -10.86 -11.93 13.71
C ASN A 19 -11.69 -12.88 12.83
N GLY A 20 -11.23 -14.13 12.63
CA GLY A 20 -12.00 -15.20 12.01
C GLY A 20 -11.92 -15.28 10.48
N TYR A 21 -11.10 -14.43 9.83
CA TYR A 21 -10.86 -14.55 8.39
C TYR A 21 -9.86 -15.66 8.10
N TYR A 22 -10.21 -16.61 7.25
CA TYR A 22 -9.22 -17.53 6.70
C TYR A 22 -8.30 -16.76 5.76
N THR A 23 -7.09 -16.45 6.22
CA THR A 23 -6.22 -15.45 5.60
C THR A 23 -5.10 -16.09 4.79
N TYR A 24 -5.02 -15.78 3.51
CA TYR A 24 -3.87 -16.10 2.66
C TYR A 24 -2.90 -14.91 2.63
N ALA A 25 -1.77 -15.08 3.27
CA ALA A 25 -0.70 -14.09 3.38
C ALA A 25 0.31 -14.27 2.23
N GLY A 26 0.21 -13.44 1.20
CA GLY A 26 1.07 -13.50 0.02
C GLY A 26 2.41 -12.81 0.25
N THR A 27 3.51 -13.47 -0.10
CA THR A 27 4.87 -12.90 -0.08
C THR A 27 5.69 -13.37 -1.28
N LYS A 28 6.55 -12.49 -1.79
CA LYS A 28 7.50 -12.84 -2.86
C LYS A 28 8.57 -13.82 -2.36
N ASN A 29 9.01 -13.64 -1.12
CA ASN A 29 10.04 -14.44 -0.48
C ASN A 29 9.51 -15.08 0.81
N LEU A 30 9.33 -16.41 0.79
CA LEU A 30 8.80 -17.16 1.94
C LEU A 30 9.71 -17.08 3.17
N SER A 31 11.02 -16.91 3.01
CA SER A 31 11.95 -16.78 4.14
C SER A 31 11.73 -15.52 4.97
N GLN A 32 11.18 -14.45 4.37
CA GLN A 32 10.87 -13.20 5.07
C GLN A 32 9.59 -13.28 5.92
N ALA A 33 8.78 -14.32 5.76
CA ALA A 33 7.55 -14.53 6.52
C ALA A 33 7.71 -15.53 7.68
N ARG A 34 8.93 -15.74 8.18
CA ARG A 34 9.20 -16.69 9.29
C ARG A 34 8.48 -16.30 10.56
N ASP A 35 8.56 -15.02 10.95
CA ASP A 35 7.91 -14.51 12.16
C ASP A 35 6.38 -14.63 12.05
N LEU A 36 5.81 -14.26 10.90
CA LEU A 36 4.40 -14.45 10.65
C LEU A 36 3.99 -15.94 10.75
N SER A 37 4.83 -16.84 10.23
CA SER A 37 4.59 -18.29 10.32
C SER A 37 4.66 -18.79 11.75
N HIS A 38 5.60 -18.30 12.54
CA HIS A 38 5.76 -18.66 13.94
C HIS A 38 4.54 -18.23 14.75
N ILE A 39 4.19 -16.95 14.72
CA ILE A 39 3.03 -16.40 15.42
C ILE A 39 1.74 -17.13 15.02
N SER A 40 1.55 -17.35 13.70
CA SER A 40 0.35 -18.03 13.20
C SER A 40 0.21 -19.45 13.76
N LYS A 41 1.32 -20.17 13.94
CA LYS A 41 1.32 -21.53 14.51
C LYS A 41 1.09 -21.52 16.02
N GLU A 42 1.77 -20.64 16.75
CA GLU A 42 1.61 -20.49 18.20
C GLU A 42 0.17 -20.15 18.58
N GLU A 43 -0.42 -19.17 17.89
CA GLU A 43 -1.80 -18.74 18.13
C GLU A 43 -2.84 -19.61 17.42
N LYS A 44 -2.45 -20.65 16.68
CA LYS A 44 -3.33 -21.54 15.89
C LYS A 44 -4.28 -20.78 14.98
N LEU A 45 -3.78 -19.74 14.31
CA LEU A 45 -4.59 -18.86 13.47
C LEU A 45 -4.98 -19.52 12.13
N PRO A 46 -6.15 -19.23 11.59
CA PRO A 46 -6.59 -19.63 10.25
C PRO A 46 -5.83 -18.81 9.17
N LEU A 47 -4.50 -18.94 9.15
CA LEU A 47 -3.61 -18.19 8.27
C LEU A 47 -2.69 -19.13 7.50
N ARG A 48 -2.57 -18.91 6.20
CA ARG A 48 -1.68 -19.64 5.32
C ARG A 48 -0.79 -18.70 4.51
N ILE A 49 0.52 -18.93 4.56
CA ILE A 49 1.47 -18.18 3.77
C ILE A 49 1.55 -18.79 2.37
N ILE A 50 1.50 -17.95 1.34
CA ILE A 50 1.62 -18.37 -0.06
C ILE A 50 2.68 -17.55 -0.79
N LYS A 51 3.38 -18.20 -1.73
CA LYS A 51 4.31 -17.49 -2.63
C LYS A 51 3.50 -16.66 -3.61
N LEU A 52 3.75 -15.34 -3.63
CA LEU A 52 3.04 -14.39 -4.49
C LEU A 52 4.00 -13.29 -4.94
N ASN A 53 4.30 -13.26 -6.24
CA ASN A 53 4.98 -12.15 -6.89
C ASN A 53 3.98 -11.40 -7.75
N ILE A 54 3.55 -10.20 -7.33
CA ILE A 54 2.54 -9.41 -8.04
C ILE A 54 3.04 -8.82 -9.37
N ASN A 55 4.37 -8.79 -9.58
CA ASN A 55 4.97 -8.38 -10.85
C ASN A 55 4.93 -9.50 -11.92
N SER A 56 4.36 -10.65 -11.57
CA SER A 56 4.22 -11.79 -12.47
C SER A 56 2.76 -12.24 -12.57
N THR A 57 2.16 -12.08 -13.75
CA THR A 57 0.79 -12.55 -14.03
C THR A 57 0.65 -14.05 -13.78
N PHE A 58 1.68 -14.84 -14.11
CA PHE A 58 1.70 -16.28 -13.84
C PHE A 58 1.66 -16.57 -12.34
N SER A 59 2.49 -15.88 -11.53
CA SER A 59 2.52 -16.06 -10.07
C SER A 59 1.19 -15.69 -9.42
N VAL A 60 0.58 -14.58 -9.83
CA VAL A 60 -0.73 -14.14 -9.35
C VAL A 60 -1.81 -15.14 -9.71
N GLY A 61 -1.88 -15.55 -10.99
CA GLY A 61 -2.87 -16.53 -11.46
C GLY A 61 -2.74 -17.87 -10.74
N PHE A 62 -1.50 -18.37 -10.54
CA PHE A 62 -1.25 -19.60 -9.81
C PHE A 62 -1.70 -19.51 -8.34
N ALA A 63 -1.35 -18.43 -7.64
CA ALA A 63 -1.76 -18.22 -6.25
C ALA A 63 -3.29 -18.13 -6.11
N VAL A 64 -3.95 -17.35 -6.95
CA VAL A 64 -5.42 -17.21 -6.94
C VAL A 64 -6.10 -18.56 -7.26
N LYS A 65 -5.62 -19.30 -8.27
CA LYS A 65 -6.15 -20.62 -8.62
C LYS A 65 -6.03 -21.61 -7.46
N LYS A 66 -4.93 -21.59 -6.72
CA LYS A 66 -4.72 -22.41 -5.53
C LYS A 66 -5.72 -22.05 -4.42
N ILE A 67 -5.89 -20.75 -4.13
CA ILE A 67 -6.86 -20.26 -3.14
C ILE A 67 -8.28 -20.72 -3.50
N LEU A 68 -8.69 -20.50 -4.74
CA LEU A 68 -10.01 -20.87 -5.22
C LEU A 68 -10.30 -22.37 -5.09
N LYS A 69 -9.31 -23.22 -5.39
CA LYS A 69 -9.44 -24.67 -5.20
C LYS A 69 -9.68 -25.05 -3.74
N GLU A 70 -9.03 -24.34 -2.81
CA GLU A 70 -9.15 -24.60 -1.36
C GLU A 70 -10.41 -23.96 -0.75
N GLN A 71 -10.94 -22.90 -1.35
CA GLN A 71 -12.04 -22.07 -0.83
C GLN A 71 -13.32 -22.15 -1.68
N GLN A 72 -13.57 -23.28 -2.33
CA GLN A 72 -14.80 -23.52 -3.10
C GLN A 72 -15.12 -22.41 -4.10
N ASN A 73 -14.09 -21.91 -4.78
CA ASN A 73 -14.16 -20.81 -5.75
C ASN A 73 -14.63 -19.46 -5.19
N LYS A 74 -14.46 -19.22 -3.90
CA LYS A 74 -14.87 -17.97 -3.24
C LYS A 74 -13.67 -17.19 -2.70
N ILE A 75 -13.68 -15.89 -2.90
CA ILE A 75 -12.76 -14.92 -2.30
C ILE A 75 -13.60 -13.71 -1.89
N ASP A 76 -13.73 -13.49 -0.58
CA ASP A 76 -14.58 -12.43 -0.04
C ASP A 76 -13.86 -11.10 0.08
N LEU A 77 -12.54 -11.15 0.30
CA LEU A 77 -11.72 -9.98 0.58
C LEU A 77 -10.37 -10.06 -0.15
N LEU A 78 -10.04 -9.02 -0.90
CA LEU A 78 -8.69 -8.75 -1.40
C LEU A 78 -8.13 -7.52 -0.71
N VAL A 79 -6.96 -7.65 -0.06
CA VAL A 79 -6.19 -6.51 0.45
C VAL A 79 -4.91 -6.37 -0.37
N ASN A 80 -4.79 -5.29 -1.12
CA ASN A 80 -3.59 -4.91 -1.84
C ASN A 80 -2.77 -3.97 -0.96
N ASN A 81 -1.65 -4.46 -0.44
CA ASN A 81 -0.75 -3.73 0.46
C ASN A 81 0.65 -3.59 -0.12
N MET A 82 0.94 -4.23 -1.25
CA MET A 82 2.29 -4.20 -1.80
C MET A 82 2.64 -2.84 -2.38
N GLY A 83 3.83 -2.37 -2.01
CA GLY A 83 4.44 -1.17 -2.57
C GLY A 83 5.83 -0.92 -1.99
N TYR A 84 6.61 -0.14 -2.69
CA TYR A 84 7.87 0.40 -2.20
C TYR A 84 7.94 1.89 -2.56
N VAL A 85 8.85 2.63 -1.96
CA VAL A 85 9.05 4.05 -2.21
C VAL A 85 10.38 4.25 -2.94
N LEU A 86 10.34 4.84 -4.12
CA LEU A 86 11.52 5.30 -4.83
C LEU A 86 11.75 6.78 -4.50
N LEU A 87 12.91 7.08 -3.93
CA LEU A 87 13.34 8.44 -3.58
C LEU A 87 14.38 8.96 -4.57
N GLY A 88 14.18 10.18 -5.01
CA GLY A 88 15.06 10.92 -5.90
C GLY A 88 14.33 12.14 -6.47
N CYS A 89 15.03 13.24 -6.69
CA CYS A 89 14.46 14.34 -7.46
C CYS A 89 14.13 13.89 -8.88
N PHE A 90 13.13 14.47 -9.49
CA PHE A 90 12.57 14.03 -10.76
C PHE A 90 13.61 13.74 -11.85
N GLU A 91 14.59 14.63 -12.01
CA GLU A 91 15.65 14.48 -13.02
C GLU A 91 16.65 13.34 -12.71
N ASP A 92 16.74 12.93 -11.44
CA ASP A 92 17.59 11.83 -11.00
C ASP A 92 16.92 10.45 -11.10
N VAL A 93 15.61 10.42 -11.31
CA VAL A 93 14.85 9.18 -11.49
C VAL A 93 14.82 8.81 -12.97
N SER A 94 15.44 7.69 -13.33
CA SER A 94 15.41 7.19 -14.70
C SER A 94 14.02 6.68 -15.09
N ILE A 95 13.73 6.66 -16.39
CA ILE A 95 12.47 6.11 -16.92
C ILE A 95 12.27 4.63 -16.52
N ASN A 96 13.36 3.85 -16.44
CA ASN A 96 13.27 2.45 -16.02
C ASN A 96 12.89 2.34 -14.54
N GLU A 97 13.49 3.14 -13.66
CA GLU A 97 13.12 3.17 -12.24
C GLU A 97 11.68 3.64 -12.04
N MET A 98 11.20 4.62 -12.84
CA MET A 98 9.80 5.04 -12.86
C MET A 98 8.87 3.88 -13.26
N ARG A 99 9.23 3.14 -14.33
CA ARG A 99 8.47 1.95 -14.77
C ARG A 99 8.43 0.87 -13.70
N ASP A 100 9.54 0.58 -13.05
CA ASP A 100 9.62 -0.43 -11.98
C ASP A 100 8.75 -0.06 -10.79
N GLN A 101 8.70 1.24 -10.43
CA GLN A 101 7.80 1.76 -9.40
C GLN A 101 6.33 1.50 -9.77
N PHE A 102 5.93 1.84 -11.00
CA PHE A 102 4.57 1.60 -11.49
C PHE A 102 4.27 0.12 -11.65
N GLU A 103 5.24 -0.67 -12.12
CA GLU A 103 5.09 -2.11 -12.29
C GLU A 103 4.70 -2.79 -10.97
N THR A 104 5.32 -2.38 -9.88
CA THR A 104 5.04 -2.95 -8.57
C THR A 104 3.78 -2.33 -7.95
N ASN A 105 3.75 -1.01 -7.77
CA ASN A 105 2.70 -0.36 -6.99
C ASN A 105 1.35 -0.37 -7.72
N PHE A 106 1.35 -0.07 -9.02
CA PHE A 106 0.12 0.08 -9.80
C PHE A 106 -0.25 -1.21 -10.54
N TYR A 107 0.59 -1.68 -11.46
CA TYR A 107 0.25 -2.86 -12.27
C TYR A 107 0.16 -4.15 -11.45
N GLY A 108 0.92 -4.25 -10.35
CA GLY A 108 0.76 -5.34 -9.40
C GLY A 108 -0.64 -5.39 -8.81
N THR A 109 -1.17 -4.24 -8.37
CA THR A 109 -2.55 -4.11 -7.88
C THR A 109 -3.58 -4.42 -8.98
N VAL A 110 -3.38 -3.92 -10.20
CA VAL A 110 -4.26 -4.24 -11.34
C VAL A 110 -4.32 -5.75 -11.59
N ARG A 111 -3.17 -6.44 -11.56
CA ARG A 111 -3.12 -7.92 -11.78
C ARG A 111 -3.88 -8.68 -10.72
N THR A 112 -3.69 -8.35 -9.46
CA THR A 112 -4.38 -9.04 -8.36
C THR A 112 -5.88 -8.81 -8.41
N VAL A 113 -6.34 -7.58 -8.62
CA VAL A 113 -7.76 -7.26 -8.80
C VAL A 113 -8.35 -8.04 -9.97
N ARG A 114 -7.75 -7.96 -11.16
CA ARG A 114 -8.24 -8.68 -12.34
C ARG A 114 -8.32 -10.19 -12.14
N SER A 115 -7.44 -10.76 -11.33
CA SER A 115 -7.43 -12.20 -11.07
C SER A 115 -8.54 -12.67 -10.15
N VAL A 116 -9.01 -11.84 -9.20
CA VAL A 116 -10.07 -12.22 -8.25
C VAL A 116 -11.46 -11.73 -8.68
N LEU A 117 -11.52 -10.65 -9.42
CA LEU A 117 -12.76 -9.95 -9.79
C LEU A 117 -13.82 -10.85 -10.47
N PRO A 118 -13.47 -11.76 -11.42
CA PRO A 118 -14.47 -12.65 -12.03
C PRO A 118 -15.22 -13.52 -11.02
N PHE A 119 -14.54 -13.93 -9.95
CA PHE A 119 -15.10 -14.77 -8.89
C PHE A 119 -15.98 -13.94 -7.95
N MET A 120 -15.55 -12.78 -7.51
CA MET A 120 -16.37 -11.86 -6.72
C MET A 120 -17.64 -11.48 -7.48
N ARG A 121 -17.53 -11.15 -8.76
CA ARG A 121 -18.66 -10.81 -9.62
C ARG A 121 -19.65 -11.97 -9.77
N LYS A 122 -19.14 -13.20 -9.92
CA LYS A 122 -20.01 -14.41 -10.00
C LYS A 122 -20.80 -14.61 -8.71
N HIS A 123 -20.20 -14.33 -7.56
CA HIS A 123 -20.86 -14.45 -6.25
C HIS A 123 -21.66 -13.20 -5.87
N LYS A 124 -21.63 -12.14 -6.67
CA LYS A 124 -22.25 -10.83 -6.39
C LYS A 124 -21.89 -10.30 -4.99
N SER A 125 -20.67 -10.52 -4.58
CA SER A 125 -20.16 -10.14 -3.26
C SER A 125 -18.64 -10.08 -3.28
N GLY A 126 -18.07 -9.06 -2.65
CA GLY A 126 -16.63 -8.95 -2.49
C GLY A 126 -16.22 -7.61 -1.90
N LYS A 127 -15.03 -7.56 -1.31
CA LYS A 127 -14.40 -6.34 -0.85
C LYS A 127 -12.98 -6.25 -1.37
N ILE A 128 -12.62 -5.12 -1.95
CA ILE A 128 -11.27 -4.80 -2.39
C ILE A 128 -10.79 -3.62 -1.57
N ILE A 129 -9.71 -3.80 -0.82
CA ILE A 129 -9.11 -2.76 -0.01
C ILE A 129 -7.71 -2.50 -0.56
N ASN A 130 -7.49 -1.29 -1.06
CA ASN A 130 -6.20 -0.85 -1.54
C ASN A 130 -5.53 0.03 -0.48
N VAL A 131 -4.37 -0.40 0.02
CA VAL A 131 -3.54 0.43 0.89
C VAL A 131 -2.75 1.36 0.00
N SER A 132 -3.15 2.64 0.01
CA SER A 132 -2.51 3.76 -0.66
C SER A 132 -1.63 4.54 0.34
N SER A 133 -1.62 5.83 0.24
CA SER A 133 -0.95 6.77 1.14
C SER A 133 -1.58 8.15 0.96
N ILE A 134 -1.38 9.07 1.92
CA ILE A 134 -1.63 10.50 1.69
C ILE A 134 -0.85 11.03 0.48
N ALA A 135 0.27 10.38 0.11
CA ALA A 135 1.01 10.66 -1.12
C ALA A 135 0.22 10.36 -2.42
N GLY A 136 -0.93 9.70 -2.34
CA GLY A 136 -1.89 9.57 -3.44
C GLY A 136 -2.83 10.77 -3.58
N ARG A 137 -2.77 11.73 -2.67
CA ARG A 137 -3.63 12.91 -2.62
C ARG A 137 -2.87 14.22 -2.72
N ILE A 138 -1.59 14.21 -2.43
CA ILE A 138 -0.73 15.39 -2.47
C ILE A 138 0.66 15.03 -3.02
N GLY A 139 1.35 16.03 -3.56
CA GLY A 139 2.75 15.90 -3.99
C GLY A 139 3.73 16.00 -2.83
N PHE A 140 4.71 15.11 -2.82
CA PHE A 140 5.86 15.19 -1.92
C PHE A 140 7.16 15.32 -2.72
N PRO A 141 8.07 16.21 -2.32
CA PRO A 141 9.37 16.33 -2.97
C PRO A 141 10.19 15.05 -2.83
N VAL A 142 11.12 14.84 -3.74
CA VAL A 142 12.00 13.66 -3.89
C VAL A 142 11.30 12.30 -3.98
N SER A 143 10.00 12.26 -4.22
CA SER A 143 9.22 11.02 -4.32
C SER A 143 8.22 11.02 -5.48
N SER A 144 8.50 11.77 -6.55
CA SER A 144 7.57 11.96 -7.67
C SER A 144 7.09 10.64 -8.31
N ALA A 145 7.97 9.64 -8.44
CA ALA A 145 7.62 8.31 -8.96
C ALA A 145 6.62 7.59 -8.05
N PHE A 146 6.87 7.59 -6.73
CA PHE A 146 5.97 7.00 -5.74
C PHE A 146 4.63 7.74 -5.71
N VAL A 147 4.65 9.07 -5.57
CA VAL A 147 3.46 9.92 -5.59
C VAL A 147 2.59 9.62 -6.80
N SER A 148 3.17 9.66 -8.01
CA SER A 148 2.42 9.37 -9.24
C SER A 148 1.80 7.98 -9.23
N SER A 149 2.50 6.96 -8.72
CA SER A 149 1.96 5.60 -8.61
C SER A 149 0.80 5.51 -7.62
N GLN A 150 0.82 6.28 -6.53
CA GLN A 150 -0.26 6.32 -5.54
C GLN A 150 -1.49 7.09 -6.07
N PHE A 151 -1.29 8.22 -6.77
CA PHE A 151 -2.38 8.90 -7.48
C PHE A 151 -3.07 7.98 -8.50
N ALA A 152 -2.30 7.14 -9.19
CA ALA A 152 -2.86 6.14 -10.11
C ALA A 152 -3.74 5.10 -9.38
N ILE A 153 -3.35 4.64 -8.18
CA ILE A 153 -4.15 3.76 -7.33
C ILE A 153 -5.44 4.43 -6.86
N GLU A 154 -5.37 5.71 -6.47
CA GLU A 154 -6.55 6.49 -6.07
C GLU A 154 -7.58 6.56 -7.21
N GLY A 155 -7.16 7.04 -8.39
CA GLY A 155 -8.05 7.16 -9.56
C GLY A 155 -8.61 5.82 -10.02
N LEU A 156 -7.77 4.76 -10.05
CA LEU A 156 -8.23 3.39 -10.35
C LEU A 156 -9.30 2.93 -9.36
N SER A 157 -9.08 3.16 -8.07
CA SER A 157 -10.01 2.70 -7.02
C SER A 157 -11.33 3.44 -7.05
N GLU A 158 -11.32 4.76 -7.34
CA GLU A 158 -12.55 5.55 -7.53
C GLU A 158 -13.39 5.02 -8.68
N SER A 159 -12.78 4.79 -9.84
CA SER A 159 -13.47 4.27 -11.02
C SER A 159 -14.04 2.87 -10.74
N MET A 160 -13.22 1.97 -10.21
CA MET A 160 -13.67 0.60 -9.87
C MET A 160 -14.81 0.58 -8.85
N ARG A 161 -14.85 1.50 -7.90
CA ARG A 161 -15.92 1.55 -6.89
C ARG A 161 -17.29 1.72 -7.54
N ILE A 162 -17.40 2.60 -8.54
CA ILE A 162 -18.64 2.85 -9.27
C ILE A 162 -18.97 1.68 -10.21
N GLU A 163 -17.96 1.19 -10.94
CA GLU A 163 -18.12 0.09 -11.90
C GLU A 163 -18.54 -1.23 -11.23
N LEU A 164 -18.11 -1.47 -9.98
CA LEU A 164 -18.28 -2.76 -9.30
C LEU A 164 -19.47 -2.77 -8.32
N GLU A 165 -20.00 -1.61 -7.95
CA GLU A 165 -21.15 -1.47 -7.07
C GLU A 165 -22.37 -2.32 -7.54
N PRO A 166 -22.75 -2.34 -8.85
CA PRO A 166 -23.87 -3.15 -9.33
C PRO A 166 -23.68 -4.66 -9.14
N PHE A 167 -22.46 -5.10 -8.86
CA PHE A 167 -22.13 -6.50 -8.59
C PHE A 167 -21.98 -6.80 -7.09
N GLY A 168 -22.34 -5.87 -6.20
CA GLY A 168 -22.18 -6.04 -4.75
C GLY A 168 -20.71 -6.10 -4.30
N ILE A 169 -19.80 -5.48 -5.05
CA ILE A 169 -18.36 -5.44 -4.75
C ILE A 169 -17.99 -4.04 -4.29
N HIS A 170 -17.49 -3.92 -3.07
CA HIS A 170 -17.07 -2.67 -2.47
C HIS A 170 -15.57 -2.44 -2.66
N VAL A 171 -15.17 -1.22 -3.01
CA VAL A 171 -13.78 -0.81 -3.12
C VAL A 171 -13.50 0.30 -2.13
N SER A 172 -12.53 0.10 -1.27
CA SER A 172 -12.08 1.08 -0.27
C SER A 172 -10.58 1.34 -0.38
N ILE A 173 -10.19 2.55 -0.01
CA ILE A 173 -8.80 2.98 0.03
C ILE A 173 -8.43 3.28 1.48
N ILE A 174 -7.27 2.80 1.91
CA ILE A 174 -6.67 3.19 3.19
C ILE A 174 -5.54 4.16 2.88
N GLU A 175 -5.59 5.34 3.46
CA GLU A 175 -4.66 6.45 3.22
C GLU A 175 -3.82 6.72 4.51
N PRO A 176 -2.77 5.93 4.79
CA PRO A 176 -1.91 6.20 5.93
C PRO A 176 -1.04 7.45 5.70
N GLY A 177 -0.74 8.15 6.80
CA GLY A 177 0.38 9.07 6.89
C GLY A 177 1.71 8.32 7.04
N MET A 178 2.62 8.87 7.87
CA MET A 178 3.86 8.20 8.18
C MET A 178 3.61 7.01 9.10
N VAL A 179 4.14 5.84 8.72
CA VAL A 179 3.99 4.60 9.47
C VAL A 179 5.34 4.17 10.01
N ARG A 180 5.44 4.01 11.31
CA ARG A 180 6.62 3.50 11.99
C ARG A 180 6.75 2.01 11.72
N ALA A 181 7.58 1.65 10.76
CA ALA A 181 7.83 0.26 10.44
C ALA A 181 9.30 -0.07 10.60
N THR A 182 9.61 -1.09 11.35
CA THR A 182 10.98 -1.59 11.57
C THR A 182 11.68 -1.99 10.27
N ASN A 183 10.90 -2.28 9.21
CA ASN A 183 11.42 -2.72 7.92
C ASN A 183 11.00 -1.82 6.74
N PHE A 184 10.32 -0.69 6.96
CA PHE A 184 9.98 0.25 5.89
C PHE A 184 11.22 0.85 5.24
N MET A 185 12.31 1.04 6.01
CA MET A 185 13.61 1.47 5.50
C MET A 185 14.14 0.53 4.41
N HIS A 186 13.86 -0.78 4.51
CA HIS A 186 14.24 -1.76 3.48
C HIS A 186 13.36 -1.69 2.22
N SER A 187 12.19 -1.07 2.30
CA SER A 187 11.32 -0.82 1.14
C SER A 187 11.50 0.57 0.52
N MET A 188 12.39 1.41 1.09
CA MET A 188 12.81 2.66 0.45
C MET A 188 14.02 2.42 -0.44
N VAL A 189 13.90 2.80 -1.69
CA VAL A 189 14.97 2.70 -2.70
C VAL A 189 15.35 4.12 -3.11
N ILE A 190 16.64 4.45 -3.09
CA ILE A 190 17.13 5.73 -3.62
C ILE A 190 17.53 5.51 -5.07
N ALA A 191 17.08 6.40 -5.97
CA ALA A 191 17.41 6.36 -7.39
C ALA A 191 18.93 6.39 -7.62
N ASN A 192 19.39 5.64 -8.61
CA ASN A 192 20.83 5.43 -8.82
C ASN A 192 21.61 6.72 -9.07
N LYS A 193 21.02 7.67 -9.83
CA LYS A 193 21.64 8.97 -10.08
C LYS A 193 21.64 9.85 -8.82
N ALA A 194 20.58 9.78 -8.00
CA ALA A 194 20.46 10.54 -6.77
C ALA A 194 21.50 10.17 -5.69
N LYS A 195 22.08 8.95 -5.76
CA LYS A 195 23.19 8.52 -4.88
C LYS A 195 24.53 9.15 -5.25
N LYS A 196 24.67 9.68 -6.47
CA LYS A 196 25.95 10.20 -6.96
C LYS A 196 26.22 11.60 -6.43
N PRO A 197 27.41 11.89 -5.90
CA PRO A 197 27.78 13.25 -5.49
C PRO A 197 27.71 14.28 -6.64
N SER A 198 27.83 13.82 -7.88
CA SER A 198 27.75 14.65 -9.07
C SER A 198 26.34 15.09 -9.45
N SER A 199 25.29 14.54 -8.80
CA SER A 199 23.94 15.04 -9.02
C SER A 199 23.79 16.45 -8.45
N PRO A 200 23.21 17.41 -9.20
CA PRO A 200 22.90 18.73 -8.68
C PRO A 200 21.88 18.69 -7.53
N TYR A 201 21.17 17.59 -7.39
CA TYR A 201 20.15 17.35 -6.35
C TYR A 201 20.65 16.54 -5.17
N SER A 202 21.92 16.11 -5.13
CA SER A 202 22.46 15.21 -4.10
C SER A 202 22.25 15.73 -2.68
N ASN A 203 22.46 17.03 -2.45
CA ASN A 203 22.30 17.65 -1.13
C ASN A 203 20.82 17.67 -0.69
N ILE A 204 19.90 18.08 -1.57
CA ILE A 204 18.47 18.13 -1.25
C ILE A 204 17.91 16.71 -1.04
N THR A 205 18.25 15.75 -1.89
CA THR A 205 17.83 14.35 -1.73
C THR A 205 18.30 13.79 -0.39
N ARG A 206 19.56 13.99 -0.01
CA ARG A 206 20.10 13.53 1.27
C ARG A 206 19.41 14.18 2.47
N LYS A 207 19.20 15.51 2.45
CA LYS A 207 18.50 16.25 3.52
C LYS A 207 17.08 15.71 3.69
N LEU A 208 16.33 15.58 2.59
CA LEU A 208 14.94 15.17 2.64
C LEU A 208 14.77 13.68 2.98
N THR A 209 15.66 12.80 2.50
CA THR A 209 15.65 11.40 2.91
C THR A 209 15.81 11.29 4.42
N LYS A 210 16.75 12.03 5.02
CA LYS A 210 16.93 12.06 6.48
C LYS A 210 15.69 12.58 7.22
N ASN A 211 15.05 13.62 6.71
CA ASN A 211 13.81 14.14 7.31
C ASN A 211 12.69 13.10 7.25
N ILE A 212 12.52 12.43 6.10
CA ILE A 212 11.54 11.35 5.93
C ILE A 212 11.82 10.21 6.92
N GLU A 213 13.06 9.80 7.10
CA GLU A 213 13.46 8.78 8.08
C GLU A 213 13.06 9.18 9.51
N GLN A 214 13.28 10.43 9.89
CA GLN A 214 12.87 10.95 11.20
C GLN A 214 11.34 10.95 11.36
N MET A 215 10.61 11.41 10.34
CA MET A 215 9.14 11.42 10.36
C MET A 215 8.56 10.00 10.47
N ILE A 216 9.14 9.03 9.76
CA ILE A 216 8.77 7.61 9.87
C ILE A 216 8.99 7.09 11.30
N GLY A 217 10.09 7.47 11.95
CA GLY A 217 10.37 7.10 13.35
C GLY A 217 9.28 7.56 14.33
N MET A 218 8.62 8.69 14.03
CA MET A 218 7.52 9.27 14.83
C MET A 218 6.14 8.84 14.34
N GLY A 219 6.04 8.09 13.25
CA GLY A 219 4.79 7.70 12.62
C GLY A 219 3.94 6.75 13.46
N ILE A 220 2.73 6.50 13.01
CA ILE A 220 1.78 5.57 13.62
C ILE A 220 2.27 4.12 13.56
N SER A 221 1.71 3.27 14.39
CA SER A 221 1.99 1.84 14.35
C SER A 221 1.37 1.17 13.11
N PRO A 222 2.03 0.21 12.46
CA PRO A 222 1.41 -0.64 11.43
C PRO A 222 0.11 -1.29 11.88
N ARG A 223 -0.05 -1.54 13.18
CA ARG A 223 -1.25 -2.10 13.78
C ARG A 223 -2.47 -1.19 13.66
N GLU A 224 -2.29 0.13 13.70
CA GLU A 224 -3.37 1.11 13.50
C GLU A 224 -3.92 1.05 12.06
N VAL A 225 -3.02 0.91 11.08
CA VAL A 225 -3.42 0.70 9.69
C VAL A 225 -4.14 -0.65 9.53
N ALA A 226 -3.62 -1.72 10.14
CA ALA A 226 -4.25 -3.03 10.13
C ALA A 226 -5.65 -3.00 10.77
N TYR A 227 -5.82 -2.27 11.87
CA TYR A 227 -7.13 -2.08 12.50
C TYR A 227 -8.13 -1.38 11.57
N THR A 228 -7.67 -0.37 10.84
CA THR A 228 -8.51 0.35 9.87
C THR A 228 -8.88 -0.55 8.68
N VAL A 229 -7.97 -1.39 8.20
CA VAL A 229 -8.27 -2.43 7.20
C VAL A 229 -9.34 -3.39 7.73
N LEU A 230 -9.21 -3.86 8.98
CA LEU A 230 -10.21 -4.72 9.61
C LEU A 230 -11.58 -4.04 9.72
N LYS A 231 -11.62 -2.76 10.12
CA LYS A 231 -12.85 -1.95 10.19
C LYS A 231 -13.53 -1.89 8.82
N ALA A 232 -12.79 -1.61 7.76
CA ALA A 232 -13.32 -1.60 6.40
C ALA A 232 -13.80 -3.00 5.96
N ALA A 233 -13.04 -4.05 6.30
CA ALA A 233 -13.40 -5.42 5.97
C ALA A 233 -14.68 -5.91 6.66
N LYS A 234 -14.93 -5.51 7.90
CA LYS A 234 -16.11 -5.89 8.69
C LYS A 234 -17.38 -5.10 8.35
N SER A 235 -17.25 -3.89 7.80
CA SER A 235 -18.40 -3.04 7.49
C SER A 235 -19.18 -3.60 6.30
N ASP A 236 -20.50 -3.66 6.40
CA ASP A 236 -21.38 -4.03 5.27
C ASP A 236 -21.34 -2.96 4.17
N TYR A 237 -21.22 -1.69 4.56
CA TYR A 237 -21.09 -0.53 3.68
C TYR A 237 -19.80 0.23 4.01
N PRO A 238 -18.64 -0.24 3.58
CA PRO A 238 -17.37 0.40 3.91
C PRO A 238 -17.27 1.77 3.24
N LEU A 239 -16.63 2.71 3.95
CA LEU A 239 -16.37 4.04 3.39
C LEU A 239 -15.44 3.94 2.16
N PRO A 240 -15.58 4.87 1.21
CA PRO A 240 -14.67 4.97 0.07
C PRO A 240 -13.20 5.12 0.46
N ARG A 241 -12.94 5.88 1.53
CA ARG A 241 -11.59 6.20 2.03
C ARG A 241 -11.53 6.22 3.54
N TYR A 242 -10.37 5.83 4.05
CA TYR A 242 -10.02 5.88 5.46
C TYR A 242 -8.64 6.54 5.61
N ILE A 243 -8.60 7.76 6.13
CA ILE A 243 -7.36 8.44 6.50
C ILE A 243 -6.88 7.83 7.83
N VAL A 244 -5.59 7.52 7.95
CA VAL A 244 -5.02 6.89 9.15
C VAL A 244 -3.77 7.66 9.59
N GLY A 245 -3.81 8.18 10.81
CA GLY A 245 -2.79 9.00 11.44
C GLY A 245 -3.18 10.46 11.51
N ASP A 246 -2.79 11.11 12.63
CA ASP A 246 -3.09 12.53 12.87
C ASP A 246 -2.34 13.43 11.88
N ASP A 247 -1.13 13.03 11.48
CA ASP A 247 -0.35 13.69 10.43
C ASP A 247 -1.09 13.69 9.09
N ALA A 248 -1.64 12.54 8.70
CA ALA A 248 -2.45 12.42 7.50
C ALA A 248 -3.71 13.27 7.56
N ALA A 249 -4.42 13.24 8.69
CA ALA A 249 -5.64 14.02 8.89
C ALA A 249 -5.33 15.52 8.79
N MET A 250 -4.30 16.00 9.48
CA MET A 250 -3.86 17.40 9.44
C MET A 250 -3.49 17.85 8.02
N ILE A 251 -2.71 17.06 7.30
CA ILE A 251 -2.30 17.39 5.93
C ILE A 251 -3.52 17.48 5.02
N MET A 252 -4.46 16.54 5.12
CA MET A 252 -5.66 16.53 4.29
C MET A 252 -6.64 17.67 4.62
N GLU A 253 -6.71 18.10 5.87
CA GLU A 253 -7.48 19.27 6.27
C GLU A 253 -6.88 20.56 5.70
N ASN A 254 -5.57 20.73 5.82
CA ASN A 254 -4.85 21.85 5.20
C ASN A 254 -5.01 21.86 3.68
N ARG A 255 -4.93 20.68 3.01
CA ARG A 255 -5.15 20.59 1.55
C ARG A 255 -6.54 21.04 1.13
N LYS A 256 -7.57 20.85 1.96
CA LYS A 256 -8.94 21.26 1.67
C LYS A 256 -9.19 22.75 1.90
N SER A 257 -8.51 23.34 2.89
CA SER A 257 -8.74 24.73 3.32
C SER A 257 -7.83 25.75 2.64
N MET A 258 -6.69 25.32 2.10
CA MET A 258 -5.68 26.18 1.48
C MET A 258 -5.82 26.22 -0.04
N THR A 259 -5.47 27.35 -0.64
CA THR A 259 -5.19 27.45 -2.08
C THR A 259 -3.91 26.65 -2.43
N ASP A 260 -3.71 26.32 -3.70
CA ASP A 260 -2.52 25.58 -4.14
C ASP A 260 -1.22 26.27 -3.73
N THR A 261 -1.16 27.62 -3.84
CA THR A 261 0.04 28.40 -3.45
C THR A 261 0.31 28.35 -1.95
N GLU A 262 -0.74 28.41 -1.13
CA GLU A 262 -0.61 28.32 0.34
C GLU A 262 -0.20 26.90 0.76
N PHE A 263 -0.80 25.90 0.12
CA PHE A 263 -0.46 24.51 0.39
C PHE A 263 0.98 24.18 -0.03
N ASP A 264 1.48 24.69 -1.15
CA ASP A 264 2.88 24.55 -1.54
C ASP A 264 3.84 25.14 -0.49
N LYS A 265 3.51 26.31 0.07
CA LYS A 265 4.28 26.91 1.18
C LYS A 265 4.22 26.03 2.43
N PHE A 266 3.04 25.52 2.78
CA PHE A 266 2.86 24.61 3.91
C PHE A 266 3.73 23.34 3.75
N VAL A 267 3.69 22.69 2.60
CA VAL A 267 4.51 21.49 2.30
C VAL A 267 5.99 21.82 2.40
N LYS A 268 6.45 22.93 1.84
CA LYS A 268 7.85 23.37 1.93
C LYS A 268 8.28 23.57 3.38
N ASN A 269 7.49 24.29 4.17
CA ASN A 269 7.82 24.58 5.56
C ASN A 269 7.78 23.32 6.45
N THR A 270 6.81 22.43 6.22
CA THR A 270 6.62 21.24 7.06
C THR A 270 7.61 20.12 6.72
N ILE A 271 7.92 19.93 5.42
CA ILE A 271 8.71 18.78 4.95
C ILE A 271 10.17 19.18 4.67
N LEU A 272 10.39 20.37 4.13
CA LEU A 272 11.74 20.82 3.74
C LEU A 272 12.47 21.55 4.86
N ASN A 273 11.76 22.10 5.85
CA ASN A 273 12.31 23.02 6.83
C ASN A 273 13.15 24.13 6.14
N VAL A 274 12.58 24.79 5.13
CA VAL A 274 13.22 25.87 4.34
C VAL A 274 12.40 27.13 4.47
#